data_d123b9e1503e532b2e2bf3e60169673a
#
_entry.id   d123b9e1503e532b2e2bf3e60169673a
#
_cell.length_a   1.000
_cell.length_b   1.000
_cell.length_c   1.000
_cell.angle_alpha   90.00
_cell.angle_beta   90.00
_cell.angle_gamma   90.00
#
_symmetry.space_group_name_H-M   'P 1'
#
loop_
_entity.id
_entity.type
_entity.pdbx_description
1 polymer ?
#
loop_
_entity_poly.entity_id
_entity_poly.type
_entity_poly.pdbx_seq_one_letter_code
_entity_poly.pdbx_strand_id
1 'polypeptide(L)'
;MKTGKVHQKRNWLVYALLLIFVLITSAAFAKDLPTATPAEVGLSSERLNQIDTALKADIEKGKIEGAVLLVARKGKIAYFKSFGMRNKEKLLPMEKDSIFRVYSMTKPVVGVAVMMLLEEGKLVLSDPVAKYIPAFKDIKVAEIKKDETGKEVVTTVKPRNVMTIQDLLRHTSGLTYWFWPPKAIQGMYLKAGMNKLDKFTNAEVCEKLATLPLVTDPGIKYTYSRSYDVLGRVVEVVSGMSLDKFLEERIFKPLEIKDSRFKLTGPDVDRLVYLTPKYFLYTEPTETLKFFSGGGGLVSTAMDYARFAQMLLNGGELDGKRLLGPRTVAFMTSDHLGSMGNRNDGMYVPGRGYGSGFGFYVRVDAGNAYFLGNVGEFYKGGAAGTVFWVDPTEDLVGVFMVNTTTLASYYRYLIKSLIYQAIVD
;
A
#
# COMPACT_ATOMS: atom_id res chain seq x y z
N MET A 1 24.22 76.98 -5.89
CA MET A 1 24.09 75.78 -5.04
C MET A 1 22.97 74.89 -5.54
N LYS A 2 23.25 73.95 -6.42
CA LYS A 2 22.34 72.87 -6.87
C LYS A 2 23.22 71.68 -7.28
N THR A 3 23.59 70.85 -6.35
CA THR A 3 24.18 69.52 -6.64
C THR A 3 23.86 68.61 -5.44
N GLY A 4 22.94 67.67 -5.57
CA GLY A 4 22.64 66.73 -4.46
C GLY A 4 21.41 65.88 -4.62
N LYS A 5 20.92 65.61 -5.84
CA LYS A 5 19.72 64.75 -6.00
C LYS A 5 19.81 63.64 -7.07
N VAL A 6 20.96 63.36 -7.64
CA VAL A 6 21.05 62.38 -8.75
C VAL A 6 21.59 61.00 -8.30
N HIS A 7 22.25 60.86 -7.13
CA HIS A 7 22.85 59.60 -6.72
C HIS A 7 21.93 58.62 -5.94
N GLN A 8 20.78 59.11 -5.44
CA GLN A 8 19.92 58.24 -4.62
C GLN A 8 18.96 57.33 -5.42
N LYS A 9 18.65 57.69 -6.67
CA LYS A 9 17.74 56.86 -7.54
C LYS A 9 18.43 55.69 -8.21
N ARG A 10 19.76 55.64 -8.30
CA ARG A 10 20.51 54.59 -9.00
C ARG A 10 20.69 53.33 -8.16
N ASN A 11 20.66 53.45 -6.85
CA ASN A 11 20.83 52.31 -5.95
C ASN A 11 19.54 51.51 -5.74
N TRP A 12 18.37 52.14 -5.85
CA TRP A 12 17.08 51.45 -5.73
C TRP A 12 16.80 50.48 -6.87
N LEU A 13 17.24 50.77 -8.08
CA LEU A 13 17.11 49.88 -9.25
C LEU A 13 18.01 48.63 -9.13
N VAL A 14 19.18 48.78 -8.55
CA VAL A 14 20.09 47.63 -8.30
C VAL A 14 19.56 46.70 -7.21
N TYR A 15 18.97 47.26 -6.14
CA TYR A 15 18.34 46.43 -5.09
C TYR A 15 17.03 45.83 -5.55
N ALA A 16 16.27 46.47 -6.41
CA ALA A 16 15.06 45.89 -7.01
C ALA A 16 15.40 44.73 -7.98
N LEU A 17 16.48 44.82 -8.74
CA LEU A 17 16.98 43.74 -9.62
C LEU A 17 17.59 42.57 -8.82
N LEU A 18 18.23 42.81 -7.68
CA LEU A 18 18.73 41.77 -6.79
C LEU A 18 17.60 41.06 -6.04
N LEU A 19 16.50 41.73 -5.70
CA LEU A 19 15.30 41.11 -5.10
C LEU A 19 14.48 40.28 -6.10
N ILE A 20 14.50 40.64 -7.39
CA ILE A 20 13.86 39.84 -8.45
C ILE A 20 14.65 38.59 -8.78
N PHE A 21 15.96 38.56 -8.53
CA PHE A 21 16.79 37.36 -8.77
C PHE A 21 16.71 36.27 -7.66
N VAL A 22 16.11 36.59 -6.52
CA VAL A 22 15.90 35.62 -5.41
C VAL A 22 14.51 34.95 -5.49
N LEU A 23 13.63 35.41 -6.37
CA LEU A 23 12.34 34.80 -6.69
C LEU A 23 12.37 33.90 -7.96
N ILE A 24 13.52 33.33 -8.30
CA ILE A 24 13.50 32.16 -9.13
C ILE A 24 12.92 31.07 -8.22
N THR A 25 11.61 30.92 -8.28
CA THR A 25 10.92 29.71 -7.85
C THR A 25 11.69 28.55 -8.45
N SER A 26 12.49 27.89 -7.64
CA SER A 26 12.92 26.53 -7.94
C SER A 26 11.61 25.78 -8.18
N ALA A 27 11.26 25.55 -9.45
CA ALA A 27 10.37 24.48 -9.78
C ALA A 27 10.98 23.26 -9.10
N ALA A 28 10.41 22.87 -7.97
CA ALA A 28 10.87 21.69 -7.24
C ALA A 28 10.56 20.52 -8.17
N PHE A 29 11.54 20.16 -9.00
CA PHE A 29 11.52 18.83 -9.61
C PHE A 29 11.46 17.88 -8.44
N ALA A 30 10.44 17.01 -8.43
CA ALA A 30 10.34 15.98 -7.40
C ALA A 30 11.68 15.25 -7.33
N LYS A 31 12.25 15.25 -6.14
CA LYS A 31 13.61 14.76 -5.89
C LYS A 31 13.55 13.25 -5.76
N ASP A 32 14.06 12.54 -6.75
CA ASP A 32 14.28 11.10 -6.61
C ASP A 32 15.15 10.82 -5.38
N LEU A 33 15.02 9.62 -4.81
CA LEU A 33 15.96 9.20 -3.77
C LEU A 33 17.39 9.24 -4.33
N PRO A 34 18.39 9.67 -3.55
CA PRO A 34 19.78 9.72 -4.01
C PRO A 34 20.25 8.34 -4.43
N THR A 35 21.20 8.31 -5.37
CA THR A 35 21.80 7.07 -5.89
C THR A 35 23.17 6.82 -5.29
N ALA A 36 23.58 5.55 -5.25
CA ALA A 36 24.93 5.13 -4.92
C ALA A 36 25.32 3.90 -5.75
N THR A 37 26.61 3.62 -5.86
CA THR A 37 27.05 2.30 -6.31
C THR A 37 26.68 1.24 -5.26
N PRO A 38 26.44 -0.01 -5.65
CA PRO A 38 26.15 -1.07 -4.68
C PRO A 38 27.22 -1.17 -3.57
N ALA A 39 28.49 -1.05 -3.92
CA ALA A 39 29.61 -1.14 -2.96
C ALA A 39 29.57 -0.04 -1.89
N GLU A 40 29.17 1.20 -2.22
CA GLU A 40 29.04 2.30 -1.25
C GLU A 40 28.01 2.05 -0.15
N VAL A 41 27.08 1.15 -0.41
CA VAL A 41 26.02 0.78 0.54
C VAL A 41 26.13 -0.66 1.04
N GLY A 42 27.31 -1.31 0.85
CA GLY A 42 27.57 -2.66 1.34
C GLY A 42 26.86 -3.78 0.56
N LEU A 43 26.62 -3.56 -0.75
CA LEU A 43 26.05 -4.57 -1.64
C LEU A 43 27.06 -5.02 -2.70
N SER A 44 27.11 -6.31 -3.01
CA SER A 44 27.91 -6.86 -4.11
C SER A 44 27.20 -6.68 -5.45
N SER A 45 27.83 -5.94 -6.36
CA SER A 45 27.32 -5.78 -7.74
C SER A 45 27.24 -7.10 -8.50
N GLU A 46 28.23 -7.98 -8.30
CA GLU A 46 28.28 -9.31 -8.92
C GLU A 46 27.08 -10.16 -8.49
N ARG A 47 26.78 -10.17 -7.19
CA ARG A 47 25.67 -10.92 -6.63
C ARG A 47 24.31 -10.33 -7.03
N LEU A 48 24.20 -9.00 -7.13
CA LEU A 48 22.99 -8.35 -7.66
C LEU A 48 22.72 -8.69 -9.14
N ASN A 49 23.77 -8.97 -9.95
CA ASN A 49 23.59 -9.39 -11.33
C ASN A 49 22.87 -10.73 -11.49
N GLN A 50 22.79 -11.55 -10.44
CA GLN A 50 21.98 -12.77 -10.45
C GLN A 50 20.49 -12.46 -10.60
N ILE A 51 20.04 -11.28 -10.16
CA ILE A 51 18.67 -10.80 -10.38
C ILE A 51 18.41 -10.61 -11.87
N ASP A 52 19.33 -9.95 -12.57
CA ASP A 52 19.25 -9.75 -14.03
C ASP A 52 19.13 -11.09 -14.75
N THR A 53 19.99 -12.04 -14.40
CA THR A 53 20.01 -13.39 -15.00
C THR A 53 18.70 -14.12 -14.76
N ALA A 54 18.19 -14.13 -13.54
CA ALA A 54 16.97 -14.83 -13.18
C ALA A 54 15.72 -14.22 -13.88
N LEU A 55 15.58 -12.89 -13.84
CA LEU A 55 14.42 -12.23 -14.46
C LEU A 55 14.45 -12.32 -15.98
N LYS A 56 15.60 -12.15 -16.64
CA LYS A 56 15.72 -12.32 -18.10
C LYS A 56 15.36 -13.74 -18.52
N ALA A 57 15.90 -14.76 -17.84
CA ALA A 57 15.58 -16.15 -18.15
C ALA A 57 14.10 -16.49 -17.99
N ASP A 58 13.43 -15.91 -16.99
CA ASP A 58 12.01 -16.15 -16.75
C ASP A 58 11.11 -15.39 -17.73
N ILE A 59 11.53 -14.21 -18.21
CA ILE A 59 10.86 -13.47 -19.30
C ILE A 59 11.00 -14.25 -20.63
N GLU A 60 12.20 -14.73 -20.95
CA GLU A 60 12.44 -15.55 -22.16
C GLU A 60 11.57 -16.82 -22.16
N LYS A 61 11.39 -17.46 -21.00
CA LYS A 61 10.50 -18.62 -20.83
C LYS A 61 9.01 -18.25 -20.78
N GLY A 62 8.66 -16.98 -20.86
CA GLY A 62 7.27 -16.51 -20.82
C GLY A 62 6.57 -16.66 -19.47
N LYS A 63 7.31 -16.82 -18.36
CA LYS A 63 6.72 -16.91 -17.00
C LYS A 63 6.16 -15.57 -16.53
N ILE A 64 6.81 -14.46 -16.89
CA ILE A 64 6.35 -13.08 -16.69
C ILE A 64 6.64 -12.28 -17.97
N GLU A 65 5.89 -11.22 -18.19
CA GLU A 65 6.10 -10.34 -19.36
C GLU A 65 7.19 -9.29 -19.08
N GLY A 66 7.28 -8.81 -17.85
CA GLY A 66 8.26 -7.84 -17.44
C GLY A 66 8.13 -7.47 -15.97
N ALA A 67 9.10 -6.72 -15.48
CA ALA A 67 9.16 -6.27 -14.09
C ALA A 67 9.98 -4.98 -13.94
N VAL A 68 9.76 -4.27 -12.82
CA VAL A 68 10.63 -3.19 -12.33
C VAL A 68 11.06 -3.52 -10.92
N LEU A 69 12.35 -3.41 -10.64
CA LEU A 69 12.92 -3.59 -9.30
C LEU A 69 13.74 -2.37 -8.89
N LEU A 70 13.44 -1.85 -7.70
CA LEU A 70 14.21 -0.81 -7.02
C LEU A 70 14.66 -1.36 -5.66
N VAL A 71 15.96 -1.20 -5.37
CA VAL A 71 16.55 -1.48 -4.05
C VAL A 71 17.30 -0.25 -3.58
N ALA A 72 16.93 0.25 -2.40
CA ALA A 72 17.66 1.29 -1.70
C ALA A 72 18.21 0.74 -0.38
N ARG A 73 19.44 1.11 -0.02
CA ARG A 73 20.07 0.79 1.26
C ARG A 73 20.80 2.01 1.79
N LYS A 74 20.75 2.24 3.09
CA LYS A 74 21.33 3.43 3.73
C LYS A 74 20.82 4.73 3.09
N GLY A 75 19.52 4.76 2.76
CA GLY A 75 18.84 5.89 2.16
C GLY A 75 19.19 6.19 0.70
N LYS A 76 19.93 5.31 0.00
CA LYS A 76 20.39 5.52 -1.39
C LYS A 76 20.00 4.36 -2.29
N ILE A 77 19.55 4.66 -3.51
CA ILE A 77 19.23 3.66 -4.53
C ILE A 77 20.52 3.04 -5.05
N ALA A 78 20.70 1.74 -4.82
CA ALA A 78 21.84 0.96 -5.30
C ALA A 78 21.50 0.09 -6.52
N TYR A 79 20.21 -0.16 -6.76
CA TYR A 79 19.74 -0.95 -7.90
C TYR A 79 18.39 -0.44 -8.36
N PHE A 80 18.26 -0.07 -9.63
CA PHE A 80 16.97 0.32 -10.22
C PHE A 80 16.94 -0.03 -11.69
N LYS A 81 16.22 -1.10 -12.03
CA LYS A 81 16.13 -1.62 -13.40
C LYS A 81 14.71 -2.04 -13.78
N SER A 82 14.42 -1.94 -15.08
CA SER A 82 13.23 -2.48 -15.73
C SER A 82 13.61 -3.63 -16.65
N PHE A 83 12.72 -4.61 -16.83
CA PHE A 83 12.92 -5.83 -17.60
C PHE A 83 11.69 -6.15 -18.44
N GLY A 84 11.88 -6.61 -19.68
CA GLY A 84 10.81 -7.10 -20.55
C GLY A 84 9.83 -6.04 -21.02
N MET A 85 8.54 -6.38 -21.08
CA MET A 85 7.48 -5.57 -21.68
C MET A 85 6.42 -5.18 -20.64
N ARG A 86 5.91 -3.92 -20.72
CA ARG A 86 4.70 -3.51 -19.98
C ARG A 86 3.42 -3.91 -20.69
N ASN A 87 3.50 -4.10 -22.02
CA ASN A 87 2.44 -4.65 -22.83
C ASN A 87 3.06 -5.43 -23.99
N LYS A 88 2.99 -6.76 -23.94
CA LYS A 88 3.59 -7.65 -24.93
C LYS A 88 2.84 -7.60 -26.25
N GLU A 89 1.51 -7.47 -26.21
CA GLU A 89 0.67 -7.43 -27.43
C GLU A 89 0.98 -6.20 -28.30
N LYS A 90 1.26 -5.05 -27.63
CA LYS A 90 1.59 -3.78 -28.30
C LYS A 90 3.09 -3.55 -28.45
N LEU A 91 3.94 -4.52 -28.10
CA LEU A 91 5.41 -4.42 -28.11
C LEU A 91 5.95 -3.18 -27.33
N LEU A 92 5.29 -2.79 -26.25
CA LEU A 92 5.71 -1.66 -25.43
C LEU A 92 6.69 -2.14 -24.34
N PRO A 93 7.93 -1.60 -24.29
CA PRO A 93 8.92 -2.02 -23.31
C PRO A 93 8.51 -1.61 -21.89
N MET A 94 8.99 -2.37 -20.91
CA MET A 94 8.87 -1.99 -19.51
C MET A 94 9.86 -0.85 -19.19
N GLU A 95 9.35 0.25 -18.66
CA GLU A 95 10.16 1.40 -18.26
C GLU A 95 10.19 1.53 -16.73
N LYS A 96 11.20 2.23 -16.20
CA LYS A 96 11.34 2.44 -14.74
C LYS A 96 10.15 3.19 -14.12
N ASP A 97 9.49 4.02 -14.91
CA ASP A 97 8.32 4.83 -14.57
C ASP A 97 6.99 4.17 -14.96
N SER A 98 7.01 2.89 -15.38
CA SER A 98 5.77 2.14 -15.66
C SER A 98 4.88 2.10 -14.42
N ILE A 99 3.59 2.32 -14.64
CA ILE A 99 2.57 2.38 -13.58
C ILE A 99 1.94 1.01 -13.39
N PHE A 100 1.88 0.55 -12.14
CA PHE A 100 1.31 -0.75 -11.79
C PHE A 100 0.06 -0.59 -10.93
N ARG A 101 -0.92 -1.48 -11.09
CA ARG A 101 -1.98 -1.69 -10.10
C ARG A 101 -1.36 -2.33 -8.87
N VAL A 102 -1.28 -1.59 -7.76
CA VAL A 102 -0.57 -2.07 -6.57
C VAL A 102 -1.45 -2.84 -5.60
N TYR A 103 -2.77 -2.89 -5.87
CA TYR A 103 -3.74 -3.65 -5.06
C TYR A 103 -3.52 -3.44 -3.55
N SER A 104 -3.30 -4.52 -2.81
CA SER A 104 -3.21 -4.47 -1.35
C SER A 104 -2.03 -3.68 -0.80
N MET A 105 -1.11 -3.21 -1.63
CA MET A 105 -0.14 -2.20 -1.22
C MET A 105 -0.80 -0.83 -0.99
N THR A 106 -2.08 -0.63 -1.33
CA THR A 106 -2.89 0.52 -0.90
C THR A 106 -3.07 0.57 0.62
N LYS A 107 -3.15 -0.58 1.29
CA LYS A 107 -3.46 -0.68 2.72
C LYS A 107 -2.45 0.05 3.64
N PRO A 108 -1.13 -0.08 3.45
CA PRO A 108 -0.15 0.72 4.19
C PRO A 108 -0.40 2.22 4.12
N VAL A 109 -0.74 2.73 2.94
CA VAL A 109 -0.98 4.17 2.72
C VAL A 109 -2.22 4.62 3.49
N VAL A 110 -3.31 3.85 3.45
CA VAL A 110 -4.52 4.13 4.24
C VAL A 110 -4.27 3.94 5.73
N GLY A 111 -3.43 2.97 6.13
CA GLY A 111 -2.98 2.82 7.51
C GLY A 111 -2.29 4.08 8.03
N VAL A 112 -1.35 4.64 7.25
CA VAL A 112 -0.69 5.93 7.55
C VAL A 112 -1.73 7.05 7.67
N ALA A 113 -2.69 7.15 6.74
CA ALA A 113 -3.76 8.16 6.80
C ALA A 113 -4.56 8.10 8.11
N VAL A 114 -4.94 6.90 8.56
CA VAL A 114 -5.64 6.70 9.84
C VAL A 114 -4.76 7.11 11.02
N MET A 115 -3.47 6.75 11.00
CA MET A 115 -2.55 7.09 12.08
C MET A 115 -2.21 8.58 12.13
N MET A 116 -2.22 9.30 11.01
CA MET A 116 -2.15 10.78 10.99
C MET A 116 -3.35 11.39 11.72
N LEU A 117 -4.56 10.91 11.45
CA LEU A 117 -5.77 11.38 12.13
C LEU A 117 -5.77 11.04 13.62
N LEU A 118 -5.15 9.92 14.00
CA LEU A 118 -4.93 9.56 15.42
C LEU A 118 -3.97 10.55 16.09
N GLU A 119 -2.84 10.87 15.47
CA GLU A 119 -1.88 11.86 16.01
C GLU A 119 -2.49 13.26 16.12
N GLU A 120 -3.43 13.58 15.23
CA GLU A 120 -4.21 14.83 15.29
C GLU A 120 -5.31 14.83 16.37
N GLY A 121 -5.47 13.73 17.12
CA GLY A 121 -6.51 13.60 18.16
C GLY A 121 -7.94 13.53 17.61
N LYS A 122 -8.12 13.28 16.30
CA LYS A 122 -9.43 13.24 15.64
C LYS A 122 -10.15 11.90 15.79
N LEU A 123 -9.42 10.86 16.13
CA LEU A 123 -9.95 9.53 16.44
C LEU A 123 -9.03 8.82 17.44
N VAL A 124 -9.56 7.76 18.06
CA VAL A 124 -8.77 6.81 18.85
C VAL A 124 -9.05 5.39 18.36
N LEU A 125 -8.10 4.46 18.58
CA LEU A 125 -8.19 3.10 18.05
C LEU A 125 -9.35 2.29 18.65
N SER A 126 -9.77 2.60 19.86
CA SER A 126 -10.92 1.98 20.55
C SER A 126 -12.27 2.55 20.14
N ASP A 127 -12.30 3.60 19.31
CA ASP A 127 -13.59 4.14 18.84
C ASP A 127 -14.39 3.08 18.10
N PRO A 128 -15.71 2.97 18.38
CA PRO A 128 -16.61 2.16 17.58
C PRO A 128 -16.65 2.64 16.13
N VAL A 129 -16.59 1.75 15.17
CA VAL A 129 -16.76 2.08 13.74
C VAL A 129 -18.09 2.80 13.50
N ALA A 130 -19.14 2.40 14.23
CA ALA A 130 -20.48 3.01 14.15
C ALA A 130 -20.51 4.50 14.56
N LYS A 131 -19.51 5.01 15.28
CA LYS A 131 -19.34 6.45 15.58
C LYS A 131 -19.16 7.27 14.28
N TYR A 132 -18.47 6.70 13.30
CA TYR A 132 -18.16 7.35 12.03
C TYR A 132 -19.08 6.91 10.90
N ILE A 133 -19.52 5.66 10.92
CA ILE A 133 -20.39 5.04 9.91
C ILE A 133 -21.56 4.38 10.63
N PRO A 134 -22.67 5.13 10.88
CA PRO A 134 -23.79 4.65 11.69
C PRO A 134 -24.43 3.33 11.23
N ALA A 135 -24.34 3.01 9.93
CA ALA A 135 -24.83 1.75 9.38
C ALA A 135 -24.23 0.49 10.05
N PHE A 136 -23.03 0.59 10.64
CA PHE A 136 -22.41 -0.53 11.36
C PHE A 136 -22.93 -0.76 12.78
N LYS A 137 -23.89 0.06 13.26
CA LYS A 137 -24.46 -0.07 14.62
C LYS A 137 -25.17 -1.41 14.83
N ASP A 138 -25.89 -1.84 13.81
CA ASP A 138 -26.77 -3.03 13.88
C ASP A 138 -26.24 -4.23 13.08
N ILE A 139 -24.93 -4.22 12.77
CA ILE A 139 -24.29 -5.33 12.06
C ILE A 139 -24.46 -6.65 12.82
N LYS A 140 -24.56 -7.75 12.09
CA LYS A 140 -24.77 -9.10 12.66
C LYS A 140 -23.57 -10.01 12.37
N VAL A 141 -23.45 -11.06 13.17
CA VAL A 141 -22.50 -12.17 12.94
C VAL A 141 -23.24 -13.37 12.39
N ALA A 142 -22.68 -14.04 11.39
CA ALA A 142 -23.23 -15.26 10.84
C ALA A 142 -23.01 -16.45 11.79
N GLU A 143 -24.06 -17.23 12.03
CA GLU A 143 -23.99 -18.58 12.54
C GLU A 143 -24.33 -19.55 11.41
N ILE A 144 -23.40 -20.45 11.07
CA ILE A 144 -23.59 -21.43 10.01
C ILE A 144 -23.89 -22.77 10.67
N LYS A 145 -25.08 -23.31 10.43
CA LYS A 145 -25.56 -24.62 10.93
C LYS A 145 -25.91 -25.49 9.74
N LYS A 146 -25.86 -26.81 9.89
CA LYS A 146 -26.41 -27.73 8.92
C LYS A 146 -27.84 -28.06 9.30
N ASP A 147 -28.75 -28.05 8.32
CA ASP A 147 -30.11 -28.52 8.47
C ASP A 147 -30.17 -30.08 8.46
N GLU A 148 -31.36 -30.62 8.59
CA GLU A 148 -31.61 -32.08 8.59
C GLU A 148 -31.15 -32.79 7.30
N THR A 149 -31.00 -32.03 6.21
CA THR A 149 -30.50 -32.50 4.90
C THR A 149 -28.98 -32.38 4.74
N GLY A 150 -28.28 -31.81 5.74
CA GLY A 150 -26.84 -31.55 5.71
C GLY A 150 -26.48 -30.24 4.96
N LYS A 151 -27.45 -29.44 4.52
CA LYS A 151 -27.24 -28.18 3.84
C LYS A 151 -26.90 -27.07 4.84
N GLU A 152 -25.92 -26.22 4.50
CA GLU A 152 -25.55 -25.05 5.30
C GLU A 152 -26.71 -24.01 5.29
N VAL A 153 -27.17 -23.63 6.48
CA VAL A 153 -28.13 -22.56 6.72
C VAL A 153 -27.44 -21.49 7.52
N VAL A 154 -27.53 -20.25 7.05
CA VAL A 154 -26.98 -19.07 7.71
C VAL A 154 -28.07 -18.38 8.50
N THR A 155 -27.88 -18.32 9.82
CA THR A 155 -28.64 -17.43 10.72
C THR A 155 -27.73 -16.31 11.18
N THR A 156 -28.26 -15.27 11.78
CA THR A 156 -27.48 -14.14 12.26
C THR A 156 -27.80 -13.80 13.69
N VAL A 157 -26.76 -13.46 14.45
CA VAL A 157 -26.87 -13.05 15.85
C VAL A 157 -26.21 -11.68 16.07
N LYS A 158 -26.50 -11.04 17.19
CA LYS A 158 -25.83 -9.80 17.59
C LYS A 158 -24.36 -10.11 17.92
N PRO A 159 -23.37 -9.30 17.50
CA PRO A 159 -22.00 -9.44 17.91
C PRO A 159 -21.83 -9.34 19.43
N ARG A 160 -20.92 -10.14 19.98
CA ARG A 160 -20.53 -10.05 21.40
C ARG A 160 -19.69 -8.83 21.70
N ASN A 161 -18.90 -8.38 20.72
CA ASN A 161 -18.00 -7.23 20.83
C ASN A 161 -18.37 -6.14 19.82
N VAL A 162 -18.11 -4.90 20.18
CA VAL A 162 -18.23 -3.75 19.28
C VAL A 162 -17.03 -3.74 18.32
N MET A 163 -17.28 -3.52 17.03
CA MET A 163 -16.22 -3.36 16.03
C MET A 163 -15.52 -2.02 16.21
N THR A 164 -14.21 -2.02 16.38
CA THR A 164 -13.38 -0.83 16.60
C THR A 164 -12.52 -0.48 15.39
N ILE A 165 -11.96 0.74 15.38
CA ILE A 165 -10.96 1.17 14.39
C ILE A 165 -9.75 0.22 14.41
N GLN A 166 -9.29 -0.23 15.60
CA GLN A 166 -8.19 -1.19 15.71
C GLN A 166 -8.52 -2.53 15.04
N ASP A 167 -9.77 -3.01 15.17
CA ASP A 167 -10.19 -4.26 14.54
C ASP A 167 -10.15 -4.17 13.01
N LEU A 168 -10.48 -3.01 12.44
CA LEU A 168 -10.33 -2.77 11.02
C LEU A 168 -8.85 -2.79 10.59
N LEU A 169 -7.97 -2.08 11.31
CA LEU A 169 -6.54 -1.96 11.00
C LEU A 169 -5.80 -3.30 11.02
N ARG A 170 -6.14 -4.19 11.95
CA ARG A 170 -5.50 -5.51 12.12
C ARG A 170 -6.28 -6.68 11.52
N HIS A 171 -7.36 -6.40 10.75
CA HIS A 171 -8.20 -7.42 10.13
C HIS A 171 -8.88 -8.38 11.13
N THR A 172 -9.28 -7.92 12.31
CA THR A 172 -10.08 -8.67 13.27
C THR A 172 -11.53 -8.19 13.35
N SER A 173 -11.98 -7.41 12.38
CA SER A 173 -13.35 -6.84 12.34
C SER A 173 -14.46 -7.87 12.12
N GLY A 174 -14.12 -9.08 11.64
CA GLY A 174 -15.10 -10.08 11.20
C GLY A 174 -15.64 -9.87 9.78
N LEU A 175 -15.28 -8.78 9.11
CA LEU A 175 -15.57 -8.60 7.68
C LEU A 175 -14.80 -9.63 6.85
N THR A 176 -15.22 -9.86 5.59
CA THR A 176 -14.54 -10.77 4.65
C THR A 176 -14.53 -10.18 3.24
N TYR A 177 -14.05 -10.95 2.26
CA TYR A 177 -14.17 -10.70 0.84
C TYR A 177 -15.16 -11.69 0.20
N TRP A 178 -15.77 -11.31 -0.93
CA TRP A 178 -16.67 -12.15 -1.71
C TRP A 178 -16.02 -13.44 -2.26
N PHE A 179 -14.70 -13.51 -2.32
CA PHE A 179 -13.92 -14.68 -2.78
C PHE A 179 -13.28 -15.47 -1.63
N TRP A 180 -13.56 -15.12 -0.37
CA TRP A 180 -12.97 -15.74 0.82
C TRP A 180 -14.02 -16.60 1.56
N PRO A 181 -13.66 -17.79 2.10
CA PRO A 181 -14.61 -18.63 2.82
C PRO A 181 -15.19 -17.94 4.06
N PRO A 182 -16.34 -18.43 4.58
CA PRO A 182 -17.06 -19.63 4.15
C PRO A 182 -17.95 -19.42 2.91
N LYS A 183 -18.20 -20.51 2.13
CA LYS A 183 -18.96 -20.45 0.86
C LYS A 183 -20.36 -19.85 1.01
N ALA A 184 -21.06 -20.16 2.10
CA ALA A 184 -22.39 -19.61 2.36
C ALA A 184 -22.36 -18.08 2.42
N ILE A 185 -21.34 -17.49 3.04
CA ILE A 185 -21.15 -16.02 3.12
C ILE A 185 -20.68 -15.46 1.78
N GLN A 186 -19.81 -16.15 1.02
CA GLN A 186 -19.43 -15.75 -0.33
C GLN A 186 -20.67 -15.48 -1.20
N GLY A 187 -21.65 -16.40 -1.18
CA GLY A 187 -22.89 -16.27 -1.95
C GLY A 187 -23.66 -15.00 -1.58
N MET A 188 -23.72 -14.64 -0.30
CA MET A 188 -24.37 -13.41 0.17
C MET A 188 -23.64 -12.16 -0.35
N TYR A 189 -22.30 -12.12 -0.26
CA TYR A 189 -21.49 -11.03 -0.76
C TYR A 189 -21.62 -10.86 -2.29
N LEU A 190 -21.62 -11.97 -3.05
CA LEU A 190 -21.82 -11.95 -4.50
C LEU A 190 -23.21 -11.45 -4.87
N LYS A 191 -24.27 -11.92 -4.19
CA LYS A 191 -25.65 -11.47 -4.40
C LYS A 191 -25.81 -9.98 -4.11
N ALA A 192 -25.09 -9.43 -3.13
CA ALA A 192 -25.05 -8.00 -2.83
C ALA A 192 -24.20 -7.18 -3.82
N GLY A 193 -23.55 -7.83 -4.81
CA GLY A 193 -22.74 -7.16 -5.82
C GLY A 193 -21.39 -6.67 -5.34
N MET A 194 -20.85 -7.27 -4.24
CA MET A 194 -19.55 -6.88 -3.66
C MET A 194 -18.33 -7.16 -4.54
N ASN A 195 -18.53 -7.76 -5.71
CA ASN A 195 -17.52 -7.97 -6.75
C ASN A 195 -17.54 -6.92 -7.87
N LYS A 196 -18.49 -5.96 -7.84
CA LYS A 196 -18.70 -4.93 -8.88
C LYS A 196 -18.97 -3.58 -8.22
N LEU A 197 -17.93 -2.92 -7.72
CA LEU A 197 -18.06 -1.75 -6.86
C LEU A 197 -17.72 -0.42 -7.55
N ASP A 198 -17.19 -0.43 -8.77
CA ASP A 198 -16.61 0.74 -9.45
C ASP A 198 -17.57 1.95 -9.55
N LYS A 199 -18.88 1.68 -9.61
CA LYS A 199 -19.93 2.71 -9.75
C LYS A 199 -20.43 3.28 -8.42
N PHE A 200 -20.03 2.71 -7.28
CA PHE A 200 -20.45 3.13 -5.95
C PHE A 200 -19.41 4.05 -5.32
N THR A 201 -19.84 4.93 -4.45
CA THR A 201 -18.98 5.71 -3.57
C THR A 201 -18.50 4.87 -2.38
N ASN A 202 -17.48 5.32 -1.66
CA ASN A 202 -17.03 4.65 -0.43
C ASN A 202 -18.16 4.55 0.61
N ALA A 203 -19.02 5.57 0.71
CA ALA A 203 -20.18 5.57 1.60
C ALA A 203 -21.15 4.44 1.23
N GLU A 204 -21.58 4.36 -0.03
CA GLU A 204 -22.51 3.34 -0.52
C GLU A 204 -21.94 1.91 -0.38
N VAL A 205 -20.62 1.74 -0.57
CA VAL A 205 -19.97 0.44 -0.33
C VAL A 205 -20.04 0.06 1.15
N CYS A 206 -19.81 1.01 2.07
CA CYS A 206 -19.92 0.75 3.50
C CYS A 206 -21.34 0.44 3.94
N GLU A 207 -22.34 1.13 3.40
CA GLU A 207 -23.77 0.83 3.64
C GLU A 207 -24.12 -0.59 3.19
N LYS A 208 -23.67 -1.00 1.99
CA LYS A 208 -23.83 -2.38 1.51
C LYS A 208 -23.14 -3.40 2.42
N LEU A 209 -21.90 -3.13 2.85
CA LEU A 209 -21.15 -4.03 3.75
C LEU A 209 -21.88 -4.20 5.09
N ALA A 210 -22.49 -3.13 5.62
CA ALA A 210 -23.21 -3.16 6.89
C ALA A 210 -24.48 -4.03 6.86
N THR A 211 -25.03 -4.33 5.67
CA THR A 211 -26.17 -5.27 5.52
C THR A 211 -25.74 -6.73 5.51
N LEU A 212 -24.45 -7.02 5.40
CA LEU A 212 -23.90 -8.36 5.27
C LEU A 212 -23.36 -8.85 6.63
N PRO A 213 -23.53 -10.14 6.94
CA PRO A 213 -23.04 -10.64 8.22
C PRO A 213 -21.52 -10.73 8.26
N LEU A 214 -20.97 -10.51 9.45
CA LEU A 214 -19.59 -10.81 9.79
C LEU A 214 -19.38 -12.33 9.84
N VAL A 215 -18.17 -12.81 9.53
CA VAL A 215 -17.83 -14.24 9.63
C VAL A 215 -17.37 -14.65 11.04
N THR A 216 -17.02 -13.67 11.87
CA THR A 216 -16.65 -13.87 13.30
C THR A 216 -17.04 -12.64 14.09
N ASP A 217 -17.12 -12.76 15.43
CA ASP A 217 -17.19 -11.59 16.30
C ASP A 217 -15.94 -10.70 16.13
N PRO A 218 -16.10 -9.37 16.17
CA PRO A 218 -14.98 -8.45 16.18
C PRO A 218 -14.00 -8.73 17.32
N GLY A 219 -12.69 -8.61 17.03
CA GLY A 219 -11.62 -8.78 18.01
C GLY A 219 -11.24 -10.23 18.33
N ILE A 220 -11.84 -11.23 17.68
CA ILE A 220 -11.63 -12.64 18.05
C ILE A 220 -10.63 -13.36 17.13
N LYS A 221 -10.69 -13.12 15.83
CA LYS A 221 -9.88 -13.87 14.85
C LYS A 221 -9.46 -12.97 13.71
N TYR A 222 -8.22 -13.16 13.24
CA TYR A 222 -7.76 -12.57 11.99
C TYR A 222 -8.57 -13.12 10.80
N THR A 223 -9.17 -12.20 10.03
CA THR A 223 -9.83 -12.51 8.77
C THR A 223 -9.51 -11.41 7.76
N TYR A 224 -8.69 -11.72 6.78
CA TYR A 224 -8.33 -10.76 5.74
C TYR A 224 -9.55 -10.30 4.96
N SER A 225 -9.78 -8.97 4.85
CA SER A 225 -11.10 -8.47 4.53
C SER A 225 -11.11 -7.07 3.93
N ARG A 226 -12.32 -6.59 3.65
CA ARG A 226 -12.62 -5.21 3.24
C ARG A 226 -12.48 -4.16 4.33
N SER A 227 -11.84 -4.49 5.45
CA SER A 227 -11.62 -3.56 6.56
C SER A 227 -10.99 -2.24 6.12
N TYR A 228 -10.04 -2.26 5.20
CA TYR A 228 -9.39 -1.04 4.70
C TYR A 228 -10.27 -0.21 3.75
N ASP A 229 -11.27 -0.80 3.12
CA ASP A 229 -12.29 -0.05 2.40
C ASP A 229 -13.15 0.75 3.38
N VAL A 230 -13.49 0.15 4.53
CA VAL A 230 -14.20 0.83 5.62
C VAL A 230 -13.32 1.91 6.26
N LEU A 231 -12.02 1.66 6.49
CA LEU A 231 -11.08 2.67 6.97
C LEU A 231 -10.96 3.85 6.00
N GLY A 232 -10.98 3.60 4.69
CA GLY A 232 -11.03 4.67 3.69
C GLY A 232 -12.23 5.60 3.92
N ARG A 233 -13.41 5.03 4.20
CA ARG A 233 -14.59 5.83 4.54
C ARG A 233 -14.45 6.54 5.88
N VAL A 234 -13.83 5.93 6.89
CA VAL A 234 -13.53 6.60 8.17
C VAL A 234 -12.64 7.82 7.94
N VAL A 235 -11.59 7.71 7.11
CA VAL A 235 -10.74 8.85 6.73
C VAL A 235 -11.57 9.97 6.10
N GLU A 236 -12.49 9.65 5.18
CA GLU A 236 -13.36 10.64 4.55
C GLU A 236 -14.25 11.36 5.58
N VAL A 237 -14.88 10.63 6.48
CA VAL A 237 -15.81 11.20 7.49
C VAL A 237 -15.04 12.09 8.48
N VAL A 238 -13.88 11.64 8.95
CA VAL A 238 -13.09 12.34 9.98
C VAL A 238 -12.40 13.57 9.41
N SER A 239 -11.93 13.51 8.16
CA SER A 239 -11.21 14.61 7.53
C SER A 239 -12.11 15.60 6.78
N GLY A 240 -13.31 15.20 6.39
CA GLY A 240 -14.18 15.97 5.49
C GLY A 240 -13.72 15.98 4.04
N MET A 241 -12.70 15.19 3.68
CA MET A 241 -12.13 15.08 2.34
C MET A 241 -12.46 13.72 1.73
N SER A 242 -12.60 13.61 0.41
CA SER A 242 -12.63 12.30 -0.24
C SER A 242 -11.27 11.60 -0.08
N LEU A 243 -11.26 10.26 -0.08
CA LEU A 243 -10.04 9.48 0.20
C LEU A 243 -8.90 9.82 -0.78
N ASP A 244 -9.21 9.95 -2.07
CA ASP A 244 -8.24 10.32 -3.10
C ASP A 244 -7.58 11.68 -2.80
N LYS A 245 -8.38 12.68 -2.43
CA LYS A 245 -7.89 14.02 -2.08
C LYS A 245 -7.08 14.02 -0.79
N PHE A 246 -7.52 13.27 0.23
CA PHE A 246 -6.76 13.16 1.46
C PHE A 246 -5.37 12.56 1.21
N LEU A 247 -5.29 11.45 0.47
CA LEU A 247 -4.00 10.81 0.16
C LEU A 247 -3.12 11.72 -0.69
N GLU A 248 -3.69 12.38 -1.71
CA GLU A 248 -2.96 13.31 -2.57
C GLU A 248 -2.34 14.46 -1.77
N GLU A 249 -3.15 15.16 -0.96
CA GLU A 249 -2.72 16.40 -0.30
C GLU A 249 -1.89 16.15 0.95
N ARG A 250 -2.20 15.07 1.69
CA ARG A 250 -1.62 14.85 3.01
C ARG A 250 -0.46 13.84 3.00
N ILE A 251 -0.36 13.00 1.96
CA ILE A 251 0.69 11.98 1.87
C ILE A 251 1.52 12.17 0.60
N PHE A 252 0.89 12.19 -0.58
CA PHE A 252 1.63 12.14 -1.82
C PHE A 252 2.35 13.46 -2.13
N LYS A 253 1.69 14.60 -2.06
CA LYS A 253 2.32 15.91 -2.27
C LYS A 253 3.47 16.20 -1.29
N PRO A 254 3.32 16.02 0.04
CA PRO A 254 4.42 16.23 0.98
C PRO A 254 5.64 15.34 0.73
N LEU A 255 5.42 14.11 0.26
CA LEU A 255 6.48 13.15 -0.07
C LEU A 255 6.98 13.28 -1.52
N GLU A 256 6.50 14.25 -2.29
CA GLU A 256 6.80 14.43 -3.71
C GLU A 256 6.53 13.16 -4.56
N ILE A 257 5.51 12.40 -4.19
CA ILE A 257 4.98 11.25 -4.91
C ILE A 257 4.07 11.75 -6.02
N LYS A 258 4.34 11.37 -7.29
CA LYS A 258 3.70 11.97 -8.47
C LYS A 258 2.65 11.08 -9.14
N ASP A 259 2.91 9.79 -9.17
CA ASP A 259 2.17 8.82 -10.00
C ASP A 259 1.21 7.94 -9.20
N SER A 260 1.26 8.02 -7.85
CA SER A 260 0.36 7.24 -6.99
C SER A 260 -1.01 7.90 -6.90
N ARG A 261 -2.04 7.20 -7.38
CA ARG A 261 -3.42 7.71 -7.43
C ARG A 261 -4.45 6.59 -7.67
N PHE A 262 -5.73 6.91 -7.58
CA PHE A 262 -6.81 5.96 -7.89
C PHE A 262 -7.23 5.97 -9.37
N LYS A 263 -7.03 7.07 -10.07
CA LYS A 263 -7.46 7.28 -11.46
C LYS A 263 -6.30 7.69 -12.32
N LEU A 264 -6.28 7.18 -13.55
CA LEU A 264 -5.33 7.60 -14.58
C LEU A 264 -6.05 8.38 -15.67
N THR A 265 -5.41 9.43 -16.15
CA THR A 265 -5.91 10.30 -17.22
C THR A 265 -4.78 10.68 -18.17
N GLY A 266 -5.14 11.03 -19.40
CA GLY A 266 -4.17 11.51 -20.38
C GLY A 266 -3.04 10.52 -20.65
N PRO A 267 -1.79 11.01 -20.81
CA PRO A 267 -0.63 10.19 -21.16
C PRO A 267 -0.27 9.09 -20.15
N ASP A 268 -0.70 9.24 -18.88
CA ASP A 268 -0.38 8.27 -17.83
C ASP A 268 -1.06 6.92 -18.06
N VAL A 269 -2.16 6.89 -18.82
CA VAL A 269 -2.84 5.65 -19.22
C VAL A 269 -1.90 4.76 -20.04
N ASP A 270 -1.05 5.34 -20.90
CA ASP A 270 -0.11 4.59 -21.75
C ASP A 270 1.06 4.00 -20.94
N ARG A 271 1.32 4.51 -19.74
CA ARG A 271 2.34 3.99 -18.83
C ARG A 271 1.85 2.81 -17.99
N LEU A 272 0.53 2.55 -17.98
CA LEU A 272 -0.07 1.48 -17.19
C LEU A 272 0.32 0.11 -17.74
N VAL A 273 0.85 -0.75 -16.87
CA VAL A 273 1.21 -2.12 -17.20
C VAL A 273 -0.05 -2.93 -17.48
N TYR A 274 -0.03 -3.64 -18.62
CA TYR A 274 -1.14 -4.47 -19.05
C TYR A 274 -1.43 -5.58 -18.04
N LEU A 275 -2.70 -5.78 -17.76
CA LEU A 275 -3.22 -6.90 -16.97
C LEU A 275 -4.45 -7.43 -17.69
N THR A 276 -4.52 -8.74 -17.92
CA THR A 276 -5.66 -9.34 -18.61
C THR A 276 -6.98 -8.99 -17.90
N PRO A 277 -8.01 -8.50 -18.62
CA PRO A 277 -9.34 -8.26 -18.06
C PRO A 277 -10.03 -9.51 -17.49
N LYS A 278 -9.55 -10.72 -17.83
CA LYS A 278 -10.03 -11.99 -17.29
C LYS A 278 -9.61 -12.21 -15.82
N TYR A 279 -8.68 -11.41 -15.31
CA TYR A 279 -8.31 -11.51 -13.90
C TYR A 279 -9.47 -11.11 -13.00
N PHE A 280 -9.82 -11.98 -12.06
CA PHE A 280 -11.05 -11.82 -11.26
C PHE A 280 -11.09 -10.58 -10.33
N LEU A 281 -9.95 -9.99 -10.04
CA LEU A 281 -9.81 -8.73 -9.31
C LEU A 281 -9.48 -7.54 -10.24
N TYR A 282 -9.66 -7.70 -11.53
CA TYR A 282 -9.37 -6.63 -12.49
C TYR A 282 -10.21 -5.38 -12.19
N THR A 283 -9.54 -4.24 -12.11
CA THR A 283 -10.14 -2.92 -11.94
C THR A 283 -9.46 -1.95 -12.90
N GLU A 284 -10.25 -1.20 -13.65
CA GLU A 284 -9.75 -0.17 -14.53
C GLU A 284 -9.67 1.17 -13.77
N PRO A 285 -8.49 1.80 -13.67
CA PRO A 285 -8.32 3.09 -13.01
C PRO A 285 -8.75 4.26 -13.92
N THR A 286 -10.02 4.28 -14.34
CA THR A 286 -10.60 5.27 -15.25
C THR A 286 -11.11 6.51 -14.53
N GLU A 287 -11.41 7.57 -15.28
CA GLU A 287 -12.03 8.81 -14.77
C GLU A 287 -13.41 8.59 -14.13
N THR A 288 -14.15 7.58 -14.61
CA THR A 288 -15.51 7.29 -14.14
C THR A 288 -15.56 6.52 -12.81
N LEU A 289 -14.39 6.07 -12.31
CA LEU A 289 -14.30 5.37 -11.03
C LEU A 289 -14.81 6.24 -9.89
N LYS A 290 -15.77 5.71 -9.11
CA LYS A 290 -16.33 6.36 -7.90
C LYS A 290 -15.82 5.74 -6.61
N PHE A 291 -15.46 4.46 -6.66
CA PHE A 291 -14.98 3.71 -5.50
C PHE A 291 -13.48 3.85 -5.32
N PHE A 292 -13.06 4.67 -4.38
CA PHE A 292 -11.67 4.77 -3.97
C PHE A 292 -11.35 3.68 -2.93
N SER A 293 -11.10 2.46 -3.43
CA SER A 293 -10.88 1.32 -2.56
C SER A 293 -9.63 1.50 -1.69
N GLY A 294 -9.84 1.73 -0.39
CA GLY A 294 -8.74 1.77 0.60
C GLY A 294 -8.04 0.41 0.77
N GLY A 295 -8.70 -0.66 0.35
CA GLY A 295 -8.16 -2.01 0.37
C GLY A 295 -7.31 -2.39 -0.84
N GLY A 296 -7.35 -1.62 -1.96
CA GLY A 296 -6.64 -2.08 -3.16
C GLY A 296 -6.78 -1.23 -4.42
N GLY A 297 -7.19 0.02 -4.34
CA GLY A 297 -7.53 0.83 -5.52
C GLY A 297 -6.39 1.65 -6.12
N LEU A 298 -5.24 1.80 -5.46
CA LEU A 298 -4.15 2.63 -5.96
C LEU A 298 -3.42 1.97 -7.14
N VAL A 299 -2.95 2.84 -8.01
CA VAL A 299 -1.83 2.59 -8.93
C VAL A 299 -0.60 3.35 -8.44
N SER A 300 0.61 2.90 -8.81
CA SER A 300 1.87 3.53 -8.39
C SER A 300 3.03 3.09 -9.28
N THR A 301 4.16 3.78 -9.19
CA THR A 301 5.45 3.39 -9.74
C THR A 301 6.38 2.83 -8.64
N ALA A 302 7.50 2.22 -9.06
CA ALA A 302 8.50 1.73 -8.11
C ALA A 302 9.16 2.87 -7.32
N MET A 303 9.43 4.02 -7.96
CA MET A 303 10.03 5.19 -7.31
C MET A 303 9.10 5.80 -6.27
N ASP A 304 7.86 6.04 -6.64
CA ASP A 304 6.85 6.59 -5.73
C ASP A 304 6.71 5.74 -4.46
N TYR A 305 6.61 4.42 -4.68
CA TYR A 305 6.45 3.51 -3.55
C TYR A 305 7.74 3.39 -2.72
N ALA A 306 8.92 3.55 -3.33
CA ALA A 306 10.19 3.59 -2.61
C ALA A 306 10.28 4.84 -1.72
N ARG A 307 9.82 6.00 -2.16
CA ARG A 307 9.75 7.21 -1.33
C ARG A 307 8.83 7.02 -0.11
N PHE A 308 7.65 6.42 -0.32
CA PHE A 308 6.75 6.08 0.77
C PHE A 308 7.40 5.09 1.77
N ALA A 309 8.06 4.05 1.27
CA ALA A 309 8.73 3.05 2.09
C ALA A 309 9.94 3.64 2.85
N GLN A 310 10.71 4.54 2.21
CA GLN A 310 11.83 5.23 2.86
C GLN A 310 11.35 6.17 3.96
N MET A 311 10.22 6.86 3.78
CA MET A 311 9.59 7.67 4.84
C MET A 311 9.28 6.79 6.08
N LEU A 312 8.78 5.58 5.88
CA LEU A 312 8.51 4.65 6.98
C LEU A 312 9.81 4.18 7.65
N LEU A 313 10.84 3.82 6.86
CA LEU A 313 12.15 3.41 7.37
C LEU A 313 12.78 4.52 8.24
N ASN A 314 12.62 5.77 7.83
CA ASN A 314 13.11 6.95 8.56
C ASN A 314 12.23 7.32 9.78
N GLY A 315 11.30 6.48 10.21
CA GLY A 315 10.43 6.76 11.35
C GLY A 315 9.42 7.88 11.09
N GLY A 316 8.88 7.95 9.87
CA GLY A 316 7.77 8.82 9.51
C GLY A 316 8.15 10.13 8.83
N GLU A 317 9.39 10.27 8.35
CA GLU A 317 9.90 11.50 7.74
C GLU A 317 10.70 11.21 6.45
N LEU A 318 10.55 12.07 5.44
CA LEU A 318 11.40 12.09 4.26
C LEU A 318 11.58 13.54 3.78
N ASP A 319 12.81 13.90 3.39
CA ASP A 319 13.19 15.23 2.86
C ASP A 319 12.70 16.41 3.75
N GLY A 320 12.76 16.21 5.08
CA GLY A 320 12.32 17.20 6.08
C GLY A 320 10.78 17.32 6.22
N LYS A 321 10.01 16.44 5.57
CA LYS A 321 8.55 16.35 5.70
C LYS A 321 8.17 15.19 6.60
N ARG A 322 7.68 15.50 7.79
CA ARG A 322 7.21 14.51 8.76
C ARG A 322 5.71 14.28 8.60
N LEU A 323 5.33 13.03 8.32
CA LEU A 323 3.93 12.59 8.26
C LEU A 323 3.48 11.95 9.58
N LEU A 324 4.38 11.22 10.24
CA LEU A 324 4.12 10.52 11.50
C LEU A 324 5.30 10.67 12.46
N GLY A 325 5.02 10.56 13.73
CA GLY A 325 6.05 10.41 14.77
C GLY A 325 6.70 9.01 14.72
N PRO A 326 7.98 8.88 15.13
CA PRO A 326 8.69 7.60 15.05
C PRO A 326 8.07 6.52 15.95
N ARG A 327 7.43 6.90 17.06
CA ARG A 327 6.72 5.96 17.93
C ARG A 327 5.46 5.42 17.29
N THR A 328 4.76 6.23 16.49
CA THR A 328 3.57 5.81 15.74
C THR A 328 3.96 4.82 14.64
N VAL A 329 5.05 5.08 13.91
CA VAL A 329 5.57 4.13 12.92
C VAL A 329 5.97 2.81 13.59
N ALA A 330 6.74 2.85 14.69
CA ALA A 330 7.12 1.65 15.43
C ALA A 330 5.89 0.87 15.95
N PHE A 331 4.86 1.58 16.41
CA PHE A 331 3.62 0.96 16.85
C PHE A 331 2.87 0.29 15.69
N MET A 332 2.65 0.98 14.57
CA MET A 332 1.91 0.42 13.45
C MET A 332 2.63 -0.72 12.72
N THR A 333 3.97 -0.80 12.82
CA THR A 333 4.79 -1.88 12.28
C THR A 333 5.11 -2.99 13.29
N SER A 334 4.42 -3.02 14.44
CA SER A 334 4.46 -4.12 15.42
C SER A 334 3.40 -5.18 15.11
N ASP A 335 3.55 -6.38 15.68
CA ASP A 335 2.50 -7.41 15.60
C ASP A 335 1.34 -7.10 16.54
N HIS A 336 0.16 -6.88 15.99
CA HIS A 336 -1.08 -6.58 16.71
C HIS A 336 -2.01 -7.79 16.88
N LEU A 337 -1.58 -8.97 16.48
CA LEU A 337 -2.42 -10.18 16.57
C LEU A 337 -2.11 -11.03 17.78
N GLY A 338 -0.85 -11.17 18.17
CA GLY A 338 -0.48 -12.08 19.24
C GLY A 338 -1.03 -13.49 19.00
N SER A 339 -1.81 -14.01 19.95
CA SER A 339 -2.45 -15.34 19.85
C SER A 339 -3.65 -15.39 18.89
N MET A 340 -4.22 -14.26 18.50
CA MET A 340 -5.32 -14.21 17.51
C MET A 340 -4.87 -14.61 16.09
N GLY A 341 -3.57 -14.55 15.81
CA GLY A 341 -2.98 -14.97 14.55
C GLY A 341 -2.73 -16.47 14.55
N ASN A 342 -3.64 -17.27 14.00
CA ASN A 342 -3.37 -18.70 13.80
C ASN A 342 -2.40 -18.88 12.62
N ARG A 343 -1.11 -18.75 12.90
CA ARG A 343 -0.02 -18.79 11.90
C ARG A 343 0.14 -20.14 11.19
N ASN A 344 -0.50 -21.18 11.69
CA ASN A 344 -0.52 -22.52 11.09
C ASN A 344 -1.75 -22.75 10.19
N ASP A 345 -2.72 -21.83 10.18
CA ASP A 345 -3.86 -21.86 9.27
C ASP A 345 -3.39 -21.47 7.86
N GLY A 346 -3.61 -22.36 6.87
CA GLY A 346 -3.30 -22.08 5.47
C GLY A 346 -4.04 -20.86 4.88
N MET A 347 -5.06 -20.36 5.57
CA MET A 347 -5.79 -19.13 5.27
C MET A 347 -5.17 -17.89 5.93
N TYR A 348 -4.12 -18.02 6.71
CA TYR A 348 -3.44 -16.91 7.36
C TYR A 348 -2.55 -16.16 6.34
N VAL A 349 -3.04 -15.06 5.82
CA VAL A 349 -2.42 -14.31 4.71
C VAL A 349 -1.03 -13.77 5.01
N PRO A 350 -0.69 -13.32 6.25
CA PRO A 350 0.68 -12.93 6.56
C PRO A 350 1.70 -14.06 6.33
N GLY A 351 1.28 -15.31 6.51
CA GLY A 351 2.12 -16.49 6.34
C GLY A 351 2.95 -16.82 7.58
N ARG A 352 3.67 -17.94 7.50
CA ARG A 352 4.52 -18.42 8.58
C ARG A 352 5.61 -17.39 8.92
N GLY A 353 5.89 -17.24 10.21
CA GLY A 353 6.92 -16.32 10.70
C GLY A 353 6.49 -14.85 10.73
N TYR A 354 5.25 -14.53 10.30
CA TYR A 354 4.75 -13.17 10.26
C TYR A 354 3.53 -12.94 11.16
N GLY A 355 3.46 -11.76 11.75
CA GLY A 355 2.30 -11.17 12.37
C GLY A 355 1.66 -10.11 11.45
N SER A 356 0.68 -9.37 11.97
CA SER A 356 0.03 -8.28 11.24
C SER A 356 0.14 -6.98 12.03
N GLY A 357 0.79 -6.00 11.42
CA GLY A 357 0.73 -4.61 11.82
C GLY A 357 -0.47 -3.90 11.18
N PHE A 358 -0.47 -2.57 11.23
CA PHE A 358 -1.51 -1.74 10.64
C PHE A 358 -1.24 -1.47 9.16
N GLY A 359 -1.69 -2.40 8.31
CA GLY A 359 -1.47 -2.38 6.86
C GLY A 359 -0.28 -3.21 6.39
N PHE A 360 0.52 -3.74 7.30
CA PHE A 360 1.74 -4.50 7.02
C PHE A 360 1.65 -5.92 7.54
N TYR A 361 2.49 -6.80 6.99
CA TYR A 361 2.90 -8.05 7.61
C TYR A 361 4.26 -7.82 8.25
N VAL A 362 4.43 -8.21 9.50
CA VAL A 362 5.63 -7.95 10.30
C VAL A 362 6.29 -9.27 10.63
N ARG A 363 7.59 -9.40 10.35
CA ARG A 363 8.33 -10.62 10.68
C ARG A 363 8.55 -10.71 12.19
N VAL A 364 8.09 -11.80 12.77
CA VAL A 364 8.16 -12.06 14.22
C VAL A 364 8.99 -13.29 14.56
N ASP A 365 9.41 -14.05 13.55
CA ASP A 365 10.19 -15.28 13.71
C ASP A 365 11.20 -15.40 12.56
N ALA A 366 12.46 -15.61 12.92
CA ALA A 366 13.55 -15.67 11.96
C ALA A 366 13.51 -16.94 11.10
N GLY A 367 13.18 -18.10 11.69
CA GLY A 367 13.33 -19.42 11.07
C GLY A 367 12.09 -19.97 10.38
N ASN A 368 10.89 -19.47 10.70
CA ASN A 368 9.65 -19.99 10.13
C ASN A 368 9.26 -19.41 8.77
N ALA A 369 9.85 -18.29 8.34
CA ALA A 369 9.60 -17.73 7.02
C ALA A 369 10.36 -18.51 5.94
N TYR A 370 9.80 -18.56 4.71
CA TYR A 370 10.40 -19.29 3.59
C TYR A 370 11.51 -18.53 2.85
N PHE A 371 11.91 -17.35 3.31
CA PHE A 371 12.87 -16.47 2.64
C PHE A 371 13.67 -15.65 3.64
N LEU A 372 14.81 -15.12 3.19
CA LEU A 372 15.73 -14.33 4.00
C LEU A 372 15.10 -13.02 4.49
N GLY A 373 15.59 -12.52 5.63
CA GLY A 373 15.17 -11.26 6.24
C GLY A 373 15.31 -11.29 7.75
N ASN A 374 15.12 -10.16 8.40
CA ASN A 374 15.32 -9.98 9.84
C ASN A 374 13.96 -9.87 10.58
N VAL A 375 13.95 -10.26 11.85
CA VAL A 375 12.81 -9.97 12.74
C VAL A 375 12.64 -8.45 12.83
N GLY A 376 11.39 -7.97 12.69
CA GLY A 376 11.08 -6.55 12.62
C GLY A 376 10.98 -5.99 11.21
N GLU A 377 11.42 -6.74 10.16
CA GLU A 377 11.09 -6.33 8.80
C GLU A 377 9.57 -6.34 8.59
N PHE A 378 9.08 -5.45 7.75
CA PHE A 378 7.68 -5.40 7.40
C PHE A 378 7.48 -5.24 5.89
N TYR A 379 6.39 -5.81 5.39
CA TYR A 379 6.09 -5.80 3.96
C TYR A 379 4.60 -5.79 3.67
N LYS A 380 4.25 -5.48 2.42
CA LYS A 380 2.93 -5.74 1.86
C LYS A 380 3.05 -6.09 0.38
N GLY A 381 2.26 -7.08 -0.05
CA GLY A 381 2.16 -7.43 -1.46
C GLY A 381 0.80 -7.11 -2.05
N GLY A 382 0.78 -6.85 -3.35
CA GLY A 382 -0.43 -6.73 -4.17
C GLY A 382 -0.87 -8.06 -4.78
N ALA A 383 -2.13 -8.18 -5.14
CA ALA A 383 -2.71 -9.41 -5.69
C ALA A 383 -2.12 -9.81 -7.04
N ALA A 384 -1.65 -8.84 -7.85
CA ALA A 384 -1.00 -9.10 -9.13
C ALA A 384 0.53 -9.29 -9.04
N GLY A 385 1.09 -9.51 -7.84
CA GLY A 385 2.50 -9.87 -7.69
C GLY A 385 3.39 -8.77 -7.14
N THR A 386 3.01 -7.49 -7.22
CA THR A 386 3.78 -6.38 -6.66
C THR A 386 4.06 -6.59 -5.17
N VAL A 387 5.20 -6.10 -4.70
CA VAL A 387 5.58 -6.16 -3.29
C VAL A 387 6.56 -5.04 -2.96
N PHE A 388 6.45 -4.49 -1.75
CA PHE A 388 7.53 -3.75 -1.12
C PHE A 388 7.83 -4.35 0.24
N TRP A 389 9.05 -4.11 0.72
CA TRP A 389 9.44 -4.41 2.09
C TRP A 389 10.42 -3.38 2.61
N VAL A 390 10.46 -3.26 3.91
CA VAL A 390 11.37 -2.42 4.68
C VAL A 390 12.03 -3.30 5.73
N ASP A 391 13.33 -3.31 5.76
CA ASP A 391 14.12 -3.98 6.80
C ASP A 391 14.95 -2.95 7.57
N PRO A 392 14.49 -2.56 8.78
CA PRO A 392 15.21 -1.57 9.58
C PRO A 392 16.59 -2.04 10.06
N THR A 393 16.81 -3.36 10.16
CA THR A 393 18.11 -3.91 10.57
C THR A 393 19.17 -3.71 9.50
N GLU A 394 18.78 -3.82 8.22
CA GLU A 394 19.66 -3.65 7.08
C GLU A 394 19.65 -2.22 6.50
N ASP A 395 18.84 -1.31 7.09
CA ASP A 395 18.56 0.01 6.50
C ASP A 395 18.18 -0.11 5.02
N LEU A 396 17.25 -1.04 4.70
CA LEU A 396 16.94 -1.49 3.35
C LEU A 396 15.48 -1.30 3.00
N VAL A 397 15.25 -0.77 1.82
CA VAL A 397 13.95 -0.72 1.13
C VAL A 397 14.05 -1.49 -0.18
N GLY A 398 13.11 -2.40 -0.41
CA GLY A 398 12.93 -3.05 -1.71
C GLY A 398 11.53 -2.84 -2.25
N VAL A 399 11.43 -2.54 -3.54
CA VAL A 399 10.15 -2.40 -4.25
C VAL A 399 10.24 -3.20 -5.55
N PHE A 400 9.46 -4.27 -5.63
CA PHE A 400 9.38 -5.11 -6.82
C PHE A 400 7.98 -4.99 -7.44
N MET A 401 7.95 -4.48 -8.65
CA MET A 401 6.74 -4.31 -9.44
C MET A 401 6.73 -5.32 -10.57
N VAL A 402 5.80 -6.25 -10.52
CA VAL A 402 5.58 -7.29 -11.52
C VAL A 402 4.09 -7.51 -11.71
N ASN A 403 3.70 -7.98 -12.87
CA ASN A 403 2.32 -8.33 -13.16
C ASN A 403 2.20 -9.84 -13.39
N THR A 404 1.96 -10.59 -12.31
CA THR A 404 1.72 -12.03 -12.33
C THR A 404 0.70 -12.43 -11.26
N THR A 405 -0.31 -13.18 -11.65
CA THR A 405 -1.39 -13.60 -10.73
C THR A 405 -1.15 -14.97 -10.11
N THR A 406 -0.31 -15.77 -10.73
CA THR A 406 -0.06 -17.17 -10.33
C THR A 406 1.27 -17.38 -9.64
N LEU A 407 2.29 -16.56 -9.95
CA LEU A 407 3.65 -16.69 -9.43
C LEU A 407 4.03 -15.61 -8.41
N ALA A 408 3.03 -14.87 -7.88
CA ALA A 408 3.26 -13.75 -6.97
C ALA A 408 4.12 -14.14 -5.75
N SER A 409 3.82 -15.24 -5.07
CA SER A 409 4.58 -15.69 -3.90
C SER A 409 5.98 -16.15 -4.28
N TYR A 410 6.13 -16.87 -5.40
CA TYR A 410 7.43 -17.31 -5.89
C TYR A 410 8.39 -16.13 -6.11
N TYR A 411 7.95 -15.10 -6.84
CA TYR A 411 8.82 -13.94 -7.11
C TYR A 411 9.13 -13.11 -5.87
N ARG A 412 8.18 -12.99 -4.93
CA ARG A 412 8.45 -12.32 -3.65
C ARG A 412 9.59 -12.99 -2.88
N TYR A 413 9.61 -14.32 -2.86
CA TYR A 413 10.63 -15.10 -2.16
C TYR A 413 11.96 -15.06 -2.92
N LEU A 414 11.93 -15.27 -4.25
CA LEU A 414 13.11 -15.25 -5.10
C LEU A 414 13.85 -13.92 -5.02
N ILE A 415 13.12 -12.80 -5.26
CA ILE A 415 13.73 -11.47 -5.32
C ILE A 415 14.33 -11.07 -3.97
N LYS A 416 13.63 -11.33 -2.87
CA LYS A 416 14.20 -11.08 -1.54
C LYS A 416 15.46 -11.89 -1.32
N SER A 417 15.46 -13.18 -1.62
CA SER A 417 16.65 -14.04 -1.46
C SER A 417 17.84 -13.54 -2.29
N LEU A 418 17.59 -13.10 -3.54
CA LEU A 418 18.63 -12.57 -4.42
C LEU A 418 19.17 -11.20 -3.96
N ILE A 419 18.41 -10.42 -3.23
CA ILE A 419 18.88 -9.15 -2.67
C ILE A 419 19.65 -9.39 -1.38
N TYR A 420 19.12 -10.16 -0.45
CA TYR A 420 19.79 -10.40 0.84
C TYR A 420 21.13 -11.14 0.69
N GLN A 421 21.27 -12.06 -0.28
CA GLN A 421 22.57 -12.71 -0.54
C GLN A 421 23.63 -11.74 -1.10
N ALA A 422 23.22 -10.56 -1.57
CA ALA A 422 24.14 -9.55 -2.06
C ALA A 422 24.64 -8.59 -0.96
N ILE A 423 24.10 -8.66 0.26
CA ILE A 423 24.62 -7.91 1.42
C ILE A 423 25.96 -8.52 1.84
N VAL A 424 27.00 -7.69 2.01
CA VAL A 424 28.39 -8.14 2.27
C VAL A 424 29.07 -7.42 3.43
N ASP A 425 28.38 -6.55 4.16
CA ASP A 425 28.88 -5.83 5.36
C ASP A 425 28.09 -6.18 6.61
#